data_da71d1b7c6d3cc5a09674489a2a1469c
#
_entry.id   da71d1b7c6d3cc5a09674489a2a1469c
#
_cell.length_a   1.000
_cell.length_b   1.000
_cell.length_c   1.000
_cell.angle_alpha   90.00
_cell.angle_beta   90.00
_cell.angle_gamma   90.00
#
_symmetry.space_group_name_H-M   'P 1'
#
loop_
_entity.id
_entity.type
_entity.pdbx_description
1 polymer ?
#
loop_
_entity_poly.entity_id
_entity_poly.type
_entity_poly.pdbx_seq_one_letter_code
_entity_poly.pdbx_strand_id
1 'polypeptide(L)'
;MPEIIYSGPDGRLEGRMNVVENKRSPVAIILHPLPQFGGNMNNPIIFNLYHTFIKKGFSVLRFNFRGVGKSQGEFDQGIGELSDAAASLDWIQSQVSDSKGCWVAGYSFGAWIAMQLLMRRPE
;
A
#
# COMPACT_ATOMS: atom_id res chain seq x y z
N MET A 1 -3.74 -3.08 -15.71
CA MET A 1 -3.21 -3.28 -14.36
C MET A 1 -3.97 -4.41 -13.71
N PRO A 2 -3.30 -5.48 -13.36
CA PRO A 2 -4.01 -6.58 -12.75
C PRO A 2 -4.48 -6.23 -11.34
N GLU A 3 -5.70 -6.63 -11.07
CA GLU A 3 -6.21 -6.65 -9.71
C GLU A 3 -5.54 -7.81 -8.97
N ILE A 4 -5.12 -7.59 -7.75
CA ILE A 4 -4.47 -8.62 -6.95
C ILE A 4 -5.17 -8.78 -5.60
N ILE A 5 -5.05 -9.99 -5.07
CA ILE A 5 -5.54 -10.34 -3.73
C ILE A 5 -4.38 -11.02 -3.01
N TYR A 6 -4.08 -10.57 -1.81
CA TYR A 6 -3.02 -11.17 -1.01
C TYR A 6 -3.44 -11.21 0.47
N SER A 7 -2.75 -12.00 1.26
CA SER A 7 -3.12 -12.20 2.66
C SER A 7 -2.64 -11.05 3.53
N GLY A 8 -3.57 -10.43 4.24
CA GLY A 8 -3.29 -9.47 5.30
C GLY A 8 -3.51 -10.09 6.67
N PRO A 9 -3.27 -9.34 7.74
CA PRO A 9 -3.40 -9.85 9.11
C PRO A 9 -4.83 -10.24 9.49
N ASP A 10 -5.83 -9.61 8.90
CA ASP A 10 -7.24 -9.85 9.23
C ASP A 10 -8.03 -10.36 8.03
N GLY A 11 -7.36 -11.07 7.14
CA GLY A 11 -7.95 -11.64 5.95
C GLY A 11 -7.36 -11.06 4.68
N ARG A 12 -8.05 -11.31 3.56
CA ARG A 12 -7.55 -10.90 2.25
C ARG A 12 -7.63 -9.40 2.06
N LEU A 13 -6.61 -8.85 1.41
CA LEU A 13 -6.57 -7.45 0.98
C LEU A 13 -6.58 -7.40 -0.53
N GLU A 14 -7.33 -6.43 -1.08
CA GLU A 14 -7.32 -6.20 -2.52
C GLU A 14 -6.43 -5.02 -2.87
N GLY A 15 -5.75 -5.12 -3.99
CA GLY A 15 -4.89 -4.04 -4.45
C GLY A 15 -4.69 -4.04 -5.95
N ARG A 16 -3.90 -3.07 -6.37
CA ARG A 16 -3.42 -2.95 -7.75
C ARG A 16 -1.91 -2.80 -7.67
N MET A 17 -1.22 -3.55 -8.48
CA MET A 17 0.24 -3.56 -8.46
C MET A 17 0.78 -3.44 -9.86
N ASN A 18 1.89 -2.72 -10.00
CA ASN A 18 2.66 -2.69 -11.22
C ASN A 18 4.12 -2.95 -10.87
N VAL A 19 4.62 -4.11 -11.26
CA VAL A 19 6.03 -4.49 -11.06
C VAL A 19 6.76 -4.26 -12.37
N VAL A 20 7.78 -3.40 -12.34
CA VAL A 20 8.60 -3.14 -13.53
C VAL A 20 9.63 -4.25 -13.72
N GLU A 21 10.17 -4.36 -14.95
CA GLU A 21 11.10 -5.43 -15.27
C GLU A 21 12.43 -5.33 -14.53
N ASN A 22 12.83 -4.11 -14.15
CA ASN A 22 14.08 -3.92 -13.42
C ASN A 22 13.97 -4.50 -12.02
N LYS A 23 14.67 -5.59 -11.74
CA LYS A 23 14.64 -6.28 -10.45
C LYS A 23 15.21 -5.46 -9.31
N ARG A 24 15.91 -4.40 -9.62
CA ARG A 24 16.47 -3.48 -8.62
C ARG A 24 15.61 -2.23 -8.43
N SER A 25 14.44 -2.18 -9.06
CA SER A 25 13.56 -1.03 -8.91
C SER A 25 13.23 -0.81 -7.42
N PRO A 26 13.15 0.45 -6.99
CA PRO A 26 12.59 0.71 -5.66
C PRO A 26 11.11 0.33 -5.65
N VAL A 27 10.61 -0.02 -4.49
CA VAL A 27 9.18 -0.31 -4.33
C VAL A 27 8.50 0.83 -3.59
N ALA A 28 7.22 1.02 -3.83
CA ALA A 28 6.41 2.00 -3.11
C ALA A 28 5.05 1.41 -2.78
N ILE A 29 4.54 1.74 -1.60
CA ILE A 29 3.14 1.50 -1.27
C ILE A 29 2.43 2.83 -1.07
N ILE A 30 1.16 2.88 -1.43
CA ILE A 30 0.35 4.10 -1.36
C ILE A 30 -0.84 3.84 -0.45
N LEU A 31 -1.01 4.65 0.57
CA LEU A 31 -2.01 4.47 1.63
C LEU A 31 -3.12 5.52 1.52
N HIS A 32 -4.35 5.04 1.42
CA HIS A 32 -5.50 5.90 1.12
C HIS A 32 -6.07 6.61 2.36
N PRO A 33 -6.93 7.64 2.15
CA PRO A 33 -7.53 8.38 3.26
C PRO A 33 -8.56 7.56 4.04
N LEU A 34 -9.11 8.16 5.07
CA LEU A 34 -9.94 7.48 6.07
C LEU A 34 -11.15 6.78 5.45
N PRO A 35 -11.29 5.46 5.69
CA PRO A 35 -12.40 4.68 5.12
C PRO A 35 -13.78 5.22 5.51
N GLN A 36 -13.93 5.72 6.73
CA GLN A 36 -15.20 6.22 7.25
C GLN A 36 -15.71 7.45 6.51
N PHE A 37 -14.83 8.15 5.80
CA PHE A 37 -15.20 9.29 4.96
C PHE A 37 -15.07 8.94 3.47
N GLY A 38 -15.23 7.67 3.13
CA GLY A 38 -15.22 7.23 1.75
C GLY A 38 -13.84 7.00 1.15
N GLY A 39 -12.79 6.98 1.98
CA GLY A 39 -11.43 6.72 1.50
C GLY A 39 -11.26 5.31 0.95
N ASN A 40 -10.58 5.20 -0.18
CA ASN A 40 -10.23 3.92 -0.79
C ASN A 40 -9.07 4.12 -1.77
N MET A 41 -8.55 3.04 -2.29
CA MET A 41 -7.39 3.08 -3.19
C MET A 41 -7.64 3.77 -4.54
N ASN A 42 -8.89 4.06 -4.85
CA ASN A 42 -9.26 4.74 -6.09
C ASN A 42 -9.45 6.26 -5.92
N ASN A 43 -9.18 6.78 -4.72
CA ASN A 43 -9.14 8.22 -4.50
C ASN A 43 -8.23 8.87 -5.57
N PRO A 44 -8.63 9.99 -6.18
CA PRO A 44 -7.86 10.61 -7.28
C PRO A 44 -6.41 10.91 -6.93
N ILE A 45 -6.13 11.35 -5.70
CA ILE A 45 -4.76 11.64 -5.27
C ILE A 45 -3.95 10.35 -5.19
N ILE A 46 -4.54 9.28 -4.65
CA ILE A 46 -3.90 7.97 -4.55
C ILE A 46 -3.61 7.42 -5.95
N PHE A 47 -4.58 7.51 -6.85
CA PHE A 47 -4.43 7.07 -8.23
C PHE A 47 -3.29 7.82 -8.93
N ASN A 48 -3.23 9.14 -8.75
CA ASN A 48 -2.19 9.96 -9.37
C ASN A 48 -0.80 9.67 -8.80
N LEU A 49 -0.69 9.46 -7.49
CA LEU A 49 0.56 9.06 -6.86
C LEU A 49 1.05 7.72 -7.42
N TYR A 50 0.15 6.76 -7.53
CA TYR A 50 0.44 5.44 -8.08
C TYR A 50 1.08 5.56 -9.47
N HIS A 51 0.44 6.29 -10.37
CA HIS A 51 0.95 6.45 -11.73
C HIS A 51 2.23 7.28 -11.79
N THR A 52 2.38 8.26 -10.90
CA THR A 52 3.61 9.05 -10.82
C THR A 52 4.81 8.19 -10.44
N PHE A 53 4.65 7.32 -9.44
CA PHE A 53 5.72 6.41 -9.06
C PHE A 53 6.07 5.44 -10.18
N ILE A 54 5.07 4.93 -10.90
CA ILE A 54 5.31 4.05 -12.05
C ILE A 54 6.18 4.76 -13.09
N LYS A 55 5.83 6.01 -13.41
CA LYS A 55 6.60 6.79 -14.40
C LYS A 55 8.05 7.02 -13.96
N LYS A 56 8.31 7.02 -12.67
CA LYS A 56 9.66 7.18 -12.11
C LYS A 56 10.43 5.86 -12.01
N GLY A 57 9.86 4.77 -12.49
CA GLY A 57 10.56 3.48 -12.51
C GLY A 57 10.37 2.63 -11.27
N PHE A 58 9.43 2.97 -10.40
CA PHE A 58 9.12 2.19 -9.19
C PHE A 58 8.22 1.01 -9.52
N SER A 59 8.35 -0.05 -8.74
CA SER A 59 7.32 -1.07 -8.64
C SER A 59 6.39 -0.63 -7.51
N VAL A 60 5.09 -0.54 -7.78
CA VAL A 60 4.15 0.16 -6.92
C VAL A 60 2.95 -0.70 -6.57
N LEU A 61 2.51 -0.60 -5.31
CA LEU A 61 1.28 -1.21 -4.82
C LEU A 61 0.39 -0.13 -4.20
N ARG A 62 -0.86 -0.08 -4.62
CA ARG A 62 -1.91 0.59 -3.87
C ARG A 62 -2.95 -0.44 -3.47
N PHE A 63 -3.56 -0.28 -2.33
CA PHE A 63 -4.48 -1.30 -1.81
C PHE A 63 -5.55 -0.65 -0.95
N ASN A 64 -6.60 -1.41 -0.69
CA ASN A 64 -7.67 -1.04 0.24
C ASN A 64 -7.37 -1.62 1.62
N PHE A 65 -7.39 -0.77 2.63
CA PHE A 65 -7.30 -1.22 4.02
C PHE A 65 -8.45 -2.19 4.34
N ARG A 66 -8.30 -2.93 5.43
CA ARG A 66 -9.32 -3.89 5.90
C ARG A 66 -10.71 -3.27 5.88
N GLY A 67 -11.70 -4.04 5.46
CA GLY A 67 -13.09 -3.61 5.43
C GLY A 67 -13.45 -2.68 4.29
N VAL A 68 -12.51 -2.29 3.44
CA VAL A 68 -12.76 -1.41 2.30
C VAL A 68 -12.79 -2.22 1.01
N GLY A 69 -13.78 -1.95 0.15
CA GLY A 69 -13.92 -2.68 -1.11
C GLY A 69 -13.98 -4.18 -0.88
N LYS A 70 -13.12 -4.92 -1.56
CA LYS A 70 -13.04 -6.38 -1.43
C LYS A 70 -12.10 -6.84 -0.32
N SER A 71 -11.47 -5.92 0.41
CA SER A 71 -10.62 -6.28 1.54
C SER A 71 -11.48 -6.76 2.69
N GLN A 72 -11.06 -7.86 3.32
CA GLN A 72 -11.78 -8.45 4.45
C GLN A 72 -11.44 -7.71 5.75
N GLY A 73 -12.21 -8.00 6.80
CA GLY A 73 -12.01 -7.43 8.12
C GLY A 73 -12.85 -6.19 8.35
N GLU A 74 -12.56 -5.50 9.43
CA GLU A 74 -13.30 -4.31 9.84
C GLU A 74 -12.32 -3.20 10.26
N PHE A 75 -12.75 -1.96 10.08
CA PHE A 75 -11.96 -0.81 10.49
C PHE A 75 -11.52 -0.94 11.96
N ASP A 76 -10.24 -0.74 12.23
CA ASP A 76 -9.65 -1.00 13.55
C ASP A 76 -8.87 0.21 14.09
N GLN A 77 -9.39 1.40 13.92
CA GLN A 77 -8.90 2.64 14.55
C GLN A 77 -7.44 2.97 14.22
N GLY A 78 -6.92 2.46 13.12
CA GLY A 78 -5.53 2.68 12.73
C GLY A 78 -4.55 1.62 13.22
N ILE A 79 -4.90 0.85 14.25
CA ILE A 79 -4.03 -0.20 14.77
C ILE A 79 -3.92 -1.36 13.77
N GLY A 80 -5.07 -1.86 13.35
CA GLY A 80 -5.11 -2.93 12.35
C GLY A 80 -4.64 -2.45 10.99
N GLU A 81 -4.98 -1.21 10.62
CA GLU A 81 -4.56 -0.64 9.35
C GLU A 81 -3.04 -0.50 9.27
N LEU A 82 -2.39 -0.19 10.39
CA LEU A 82 -0.93 -0.18 10.43
C LEU A 82 -0.36 -1.57 10.12
N SER A 83 -0.97 -2.62 10.67
CA SER A 83 -0.56 -3.99 10.39
C SER A 83 -0.83 -4.37 8.92
N ASP A 84 -1.93 -3.87 8.34
CA ASP A 84 -2.21 -4.07 6.92
C ASP A 84 -1.12 -3.44 6.06
N ALA A 85 -0.69 -2.24 6.41
CA ALA A 85 0.36 -1.53 5.67
C ALA A 85 1.69 -2.29 5.76
N ALA A 86 2.05 -2.77 6.95
CA ALA A 86 3.26 -3.55 7.13
C ALA A 86 3.25 -4.83 6.29
N ALA A 87 2.12 -5.56 6.31
CA ALA A 87 1.96 -6.78 5.51
C ALA A 87 2.04 -6.47 4.01
N SER A 88 1.46 -5.35 3.59
CA SER A 88 1.47 -4.93 2.18
C SER A 88 2.88 -4.58 1.71
N LEU A 89 3.64 -3.89 2.54
CA LEU A 89 5.03 -3.57 2.24
C LEU A 89 5.87 -4.85 2.12
N ASP A 90 5.72 -5.76 3.08
CA ASP A 90 6.44 -7.05 3.03
C ASP A 90 6.06 -7.82 1.76
N TRP A 91 4.79 -7.78 1.39
CA TRP A 91 4.33 -8.52 0.23
C TRP A 91 4.93 -7.99 -1.07
N ILE A 92 4.91 -6.66 -1.29
CA ILE A 92 5.51 -6.14 -2.53
C ILE A 92 7.02 -6.31 -2.55
N GLN A 93 7.68 -6.21 -1.40
CA GLN A 93 9.12 -6.47 -1.33
C GLN A 93 9.44 -7.91 -1.73
N SER A 94 8.54 -8.85 -1.46
CA SER A 94 8.72 -10.25 -1.88
C SER A 94 8.57 -10.42 -3.39
N GLN A 95 7.92 -9.48 -4.07
CA GLN A 95 7.72 -9.53 -5.52
C GLN A 95 8.88 -8.90 -6.30
N VAL A 96 9.73 -8.14 -5.62
CA VAL A 96 10.89 -7.49 -6.23
C VAL A 96 12.13 -7.95 -5.46
N SER A 97 12.74 -9.02 -5.96
CA SER A 97 13.74 -9.80 -5.22
C SER A 97 15.00 -9.02 -4.84
N ASP A 98 15.32 -7.95 -5.55
CA ASP A 98 16.56 -7.21 -5.33
C ASP A 98 16.31 -5.70 -5.31
N SER A 99 15.19 -5.30 -4.70
CA SER A 99 14.82 -3.90 -4.60
C SER A 99 15.86 -3.10 -3.84
N LYS A 100 16.19 -1.92 -4.36
CA LYS A 100 17.17 -1.04 -3.73
C LYS A 100 16.59 -0.07 -2.70
N GLY A 101 15.33 -0.23 -2.35
CA GLY A 101 14.72 0.58 -1.30
C GLY A 101 13.21 0.57 -1.37
N CYS A 102 12.57 1.06 -0.31
CA CYS A 102 11.12 1.15 -0.26
C CYS A 102 10.68 2.54 0.16
N TRP A 103 9.57 2.96 -0.42
CA TRP A 103 8.95 4.25 -0.18
C TRP A 103 7.52 4.03 0.29
N VAL A 104 7.08 4.88 1.18
CA VAL A 104 5.71 4.83 1.67
C VAL A 104 5.11 6.22 1.45
N ALA A 105 4.02 6.28 0.70
CA ALA A 105 3.30 7.51 0.46
C ALA A 105 1.89 7.37 1.02
N GLY A 106 1.34 8.46 1.54
CA GLY A 106 0.01 8.41 2.10
C GLY A 106 -0.65 9.77 2.05
N TYR A 107 -1.97 9.77 2.13
CA TYR A 107 -2.77 10.98 2.12
C TYR A 107 -3.73 10.96 3.29
N SER A 108 -3.72 12.01 4.13
CA SER A 108 -4.60 12.14 5.29
C SER A 108 -4.41 10.96 6.27
N PHE A 109 -5.42 10.14 6.51
CA PHE A 109 -5.31 8.95 7.36
C PHE A 109 -4.14 8.05 6.91
N GLY A 110 -4.00 7.86 5.59
CA GLY A 110 -2.89 7.07 5.04
C GLY A 110 -1.53 7.67 5.38
N ALA A 111 -1.41 8.99 5.39
CA ALA A 111 -0.17 9.67 5.78
C ALA A 111 0.16 9.40 7.25
N TRP A 112 -0.85 9.42 8.12
CA TRP A 112 -0.67 9.12 9.55
C TRP A 112 -0.20 7.68 9.75
N ILE A 113 -0.79 6.73 9.01
CA ILE A 113 -0.34 5.33 9.04
C ILE A 113 1.10 5.21 8.53
N ALA A 114 1.42 5.92 7.44
CA ALA A 114 2.76 5.90 6.86
C ALA A 114 3.82 6.35 7.89
N MET A 115 3.54 7.41 8.61
CA MET A 115 4.46 7.92 9.63
C MET A 115 4.68 6.89 10.74
N GLN A 116 3.62 6.24 11.20
CA GLN A 116 3.74 5.21 12.22
C GLN A 116 4.51 3.99 11.73
N LEU A 117 4.29 3.60 10.47
CA LEU A 117 5.02 2.48 9.87
C LEU A 117 6.52 2.78 9.82
N LEU A 118 6.88 3.97 9.36
CA LEU A 118 8.28 4.37 9.26
C LEU A 118 8.96 4.46 10.63
N MET A 119 8.24 4.88 11.66
CA MET A 119 8.77 4.92 13.01
C MET A 119 9.09 3.53 13.57
N ARG A 120 8.34 2.53 13.15
CA ARG A 120 8.52 1.15 13.61
C ARG A 120 9.44 0.32 12.71
N ARG A 121 9.75 0.83 11.52
CA ARG A 121 10.58 0.14 10.51
C ARG A 121 11.58 1.14 9.93
N PRO A 122 12.61 1.48 10.70
CA PRO A 122 13.54 2.55 10.31
C PRO A 122 14.47 2.21 9.14
N GLU A 123 14.46 0.98 8.68
CA GLU A 123 15.23 0.65 7.49
C GLU A 123 14.64 1.38 6.27
#